data_7caf911f9ff0864976947778c3fe7a86
#
_entry.id   7caf911f9ff0864976947778c3fe7a86
#
_cell.length_a   1.000
_cell.length_b   1.000
_cell.length_c   1.000
_cell.angle_alpha   90.00
_cell.angle_beta   90.00
_cell.angle_gamma   90.00
#
_symmetry.space_group_name_H-M   'P 1'
#
loop_
_entity.id
_entity.type
_entity.pdbx_description
1 polymer ?
#
loop_
_entity_poly.entity_id
_entity_poly.type
_entity_poly.pdbx_seq_one_letter_code
_entity_poly.pdbx_strand_id
1 'polypeptide(L)'
;MRIAAIDIGTNSLHMIVVRVRPDLSFEVIDREKEMVRLGAGGLDGRALTPEAVHAALQVLSKFRRLADSHRVDEIIAVATSATREAENGGEFLQAIADKTGIRARVISGTEEARLIHQAAVYGVGLAGDVAIVIDIGGGSVEITRGSGPNMEAGKSFKLGVIRLTERFVKNDPLAPRDERKLRRYVDAECGKYLSQLARQGFDRVIGTSGTIQSLGAVALEDRGSSSAALRNRRISAKQLRRAQKVLVARDIQERLRVPGLEPRRADLAVAGSILLDAILRRLGATDITLSDLSLREGLVLDYIGRHRKEIAQADRYPDVRRRSVFELAERCNYWREHAQQVARLAVALFDQTRIVHGLTDREREWLEYAALLHDIGVHISYERHHKHSYYLIKNGDLRGFDPEEIEVIGLVARYHRQATPKRSHEEYGGFRRKRRRTIRTLAAVLRLAESLDRSHSQPVSGLELHDRGEDGLLQLRTSGDAELELWAATRHAAAFERLIGKPLRVEVSSTTSSGSAVSGTSHVEQPHHPARVSGEAVRRRGHRRVGQDDAAGAAGEVADRRRPSRVRHRMELVRAREGGDENGEEEERADPDDVQPAARNGLR
;
A
#
# COMPACT_ATOMS: atom_id res chain seq x y z
N MET A 1 15.35 1.44 17.69
CA MET A 1 15.10 0.09 18.25
C MET A 1 14.95 -0.91 17.12
N ARG A 2 15.51 -2.12 17.24
CA ARG A 2 15.36 -3.22 16.26
C ARG A 2 14.65 -4.39 16.91
N ILE A 3 13.68 -4.97 16.23
CA ILE A 3 12.87 -6.08 16.71
C ILE A 3 12.91 -7.21 15.68
N ALA A 4 13.08 -8.46 16.14
CA ALA A 4 12.80 -9.65 15.34
C ALA A 4 11.44 -10.22 15.72
N ALA A 5 10.54 -10.36 14.75
CA ALA A 5 9.26 -11.03 14.93
C ALA A 5 9.29 -12.39 14.23
N ILE A 6 9.07 -13.47 15.02
CA ILE A 6 9.14 -14.85 14.54
C ILE A 6 7.77 -15.49 14.67
N ASP A 7 7.29 -16.04 13.57
CA ASP A 7 6.08 -16.86 13.46
C ASP A 7 6.48 -18.33 13.25
N ILE A 8 6.19 -19.17 14.23
CA ILE A 8 6.40 -20.63 14.17
C ILE A 8 5.09 -21.24 13.71
N GLY A 9 4.90 -21.23 12.38
CA GLY A 9 3.67 -21.69 11.75
C GLY A 9 3.64 -23.19 11.46
N THR A 10 2.46 -23.68 11.11
CA THR A 10 2.21 -25.12 10.79
C THR A 10 2.97 -25.58 9.54
N ASN A 11 3.08 -24.72 8.52
CA ASN A 11 3.72 -25.05 7.25
C ASN A 11 5.15 -24.52 7.14
N SER A 12 5.40 -23.35 7.67
CA SER A 12 6.67 -22.63 7.53
C SER A 12 6.95 -21.76 8.74
N LEU A 13 8.24 -21.59 9.02
CA LEU A 13 8.74 -20.65 10.00
C LEU A 13 9.13 -19.36 9.29
N HIS A 14 8.74 -18.23 9.84
CA HIS A 14 9.02 -16.92 9.27
C HIS A 14 9.65 -16.01 10.30
N MET A 15 10.60 -15.20 9.88
CA MET A 15 11.13 -14.10 10.66
C MET A 15 11.15 -12.81 9.83
N ILE A 16 10.83 -11.70 10.47
CA ILE A 16 11.19 -10.36 9.98
C ILE A 16 12.04 -9.67 11.02
N VAL A 17 13.03 -8.92 10.56
CA VAL A 17 13.78 -7.98 11.40
C VAL A 17 13.36 -6.58 10.99
N VAL A 18 12.92 -5.79 11.95
CA VAL A 18 12.42 -4.43 11.71
C VAL A 18 13.20 -3.41 12.51
N ARG A 19 13.32 -2.20 11.98
CA ARG A 19 13.73 -1.00 12.72
C ARG A 19 12.48 -0.19 13.06
N VAL A 20 12.24 0.00 14.36
CA VAL A 20 11.18 0.89 14.85
C VAL A 20 11.76 2.28 15.02
N ARG A 21 11.02 3.28 14.52
CA ARG A 21 11.41 4.69 14.56
C ARG A 21 10.70 5.43 15.69
N PRO A 22 11.20 6.62 16.07
CA PRO A 22 10.56 7.44 17.11
C PRO A 22 9.11 7.85 16.83
N ASP A 23 8.72 7.92 15.53
CA ASP A 23 7.36 8.23 15.08
C ASP A 23 6.42 7.02 15.10
N LEU A 24 6.85 5.90 15.70
CA LEU A 24 6.13 4.63 15.81
C LEU A 24 5.97 3.88 14.46
N SER A 25 6.55 4.37 13.39
CA SER A 25 6.66 3.62 12.15
C SER A 25 7.72 2.53 12.26
N PHE A 26 7.65 1.54 11.38
CA PHE A 26 8.69 0.53 11.29
C PHE A 26 9.07 0.23 9.83
N GLU A 27 10.32 -0.13 9.66
CA GLU A 27 10.92 -0.53 8.40
C GLU A 27 11.39 -1.97 8.51
N VAL A 28 11.03 -2.81 7.55
CA VAL A 28 11.55 -4.18 7.47
C VAL A 28 12.94 -4.13 6.84
N ILE A 29 13.96 -4.54 7.60
CA ILE A 29 15.36 -4.58 7.16
C ILE A 29 15.80 -5.96 6.70
N ASP A 30 15.10 -7.02 7.14
CA ASP A 30 15.38 -8.39 6.69
C ASP A 30 14.16 -9.30 6.81
N ARG A 31 14.09 -10.33 5.95
CA ARG A 31 12.99 -11.32 5.92
C ARG A 31 13.55 -12.70 5.63
N GLU A 32 13.19 -13.66 6.49
CA GLU A 32 13.51 -15.06 6.30
C GLU A 32 12.26 -15.93 6.33
N LYS A 33 12.25 -16.97 5.49
CA LYS A 33 11.16 -17.93 5.40
C LYS A 33 11.70 -19.30 5.08
N GLU A 34 11.38 -20.28 5.92
CA GLU A 34 11.77 -21.66 5.73
C GLU A 34 10.54 -22.59 5.82
N MET A 35 10.44 -23.52 4.88
CA MET A 35 9.36 -24.50 4.82
C MET A 35 9.76 -25.73 5.65
N VAL A 36 9.18 -25.87 6.83
CA VAL A 36 9.48 -26.97 7.76
C VAL A 36 8.36 -28.01 7.78
N ARG A 37 7.12 -27.62 7.42
CA ARG A 37 5.91 -28.47 7.51
C ARG A 37 5.72 -29.08 8.89
N LEU A 38 5.89 -28.27 9.94
CA LEU A 38 5.81 -28.70 11.35
C LEU A 38 4.54 -29.47 11.69
N GLY A 39 3.43 -29.18 10.99
CA GLY A 39 2.14 -29.85 11.18
C GLY A 39 1.93 -31.11 10.31
N ALA A 40 2.88 -31.51 9.47
CA ALA A 40 2.69 -32.70 8.63
C ALA A 40 2.67 -33.98 9.50
N GLY A 41 1.59 -34.79 9.38
CA GLY A 41 1.40 -36.00 10.16
C GLY A 41 1.11 -35.79 11.65
N GLY A 42 1.10 -34.53 12.14
CA GLY A 42 0.95 -34.19 13.56
C GLY A 42 -0.27 -33.33 13.93
N LEU A 43 -1.19 -33.08 12.99
CA LEU A 43 -2.41 -32.31 13.27
C LEU A 43 -3.51 -33.23 13.93
N ASP A 44 -4.51 -32.61 14.57
CA ASP A 44 -5.60 -33.24 15.30
C ASP A 44 -5.19 -33.89 16.63
N GLY A 45 -4.32 -33.22 17.42
CA GLY A 45 -3.90 -33.65 18.75
C GLY A 45 -2.77 -34.69 18.77
N ARG A 46 -2.14 -34.96 17.63
CA ARG A 46 -0.95 -35.81 17.55
C ARG A 46 0.31 -35.06 17.95
N ALA A 47 1.33 -35.81 18.33
CA ALA A 47 2.64 -35.22 18.60
C ALA A 47 3.30 -34.68 17.33
N LEU A 48 4.05 -33.59 17.43
CA LEU A 48 5.00 -33.16 16.40
C LEU A 48 6.05 -34.23 16.19
N THR A 49 6.35 -34.55 14.92
CA THR A 49 7.32 -35.61 14.62
C THR A 49 8.75 -35.18 14.99
N PRO A 50 9.62 -36.12 15.42
CA PRO A 50 11.01 -35.80 15.78
C PRO A 50 11.77 -35.08 14.64
N GLU A 51 11.52 -35.46 13.38
CA GLU A 51 12.14 -34.91 12.19
C GLU A 51 11.72 -33.45 12.00
N ALA A 52 10.42 -33.15 12.14
CA ALA A 52 9.88 -31.80 12.02
C ALA A 52 10.40 -30.89 13.15
N VAL A 53 10.45 -31.40 14.38
CA VAL A 53 11.02 -30.71 15.54
C VAL A 53 12.51 -30.41 15.29
N HIS A 54 13.28 -31.40 14.82
CA HIS A 54 14.70 -31.20 14.54
C HIS A 54 14.93 -30.13 13.45
N ALA A 55 14.19 -30.21 12.35
CA ALA A 55 14.26 -29.22 11.27
C ALA A 55 13.89 -27.80 11.76
N ALA A 56 12.82 -27.69 12.56
CA ALA A 56 12.42 -26.41 13.15
C ALA A 56 13.51 -25.80 14.05
N LEU A 57 14.15 -26.62 14.90
CA LEU A 57 15.23 -26.16 15.77
C LEU A 57 16.47 -25.72 14.98
N GLN A 58 16.78 -26.35 13.85
CA GLN A 58 17.86 -25.89 12.97
C GLN A 58 17.56 -24.50 12.37
N VAL A 59 16.32 -24.32 11.88
CA VAL A 59 15.86 -23.03 11.33
C VAL A 59 15.86 -21.95 12.39
N LEU A 60 15.33 -22.23 13.58
CA LEU A 60 15.32 -21.25 14.67
C LEU A 60 16.72 -20.89 15.16
N SER A 61 17.67 -21.81 15.12
CA SER A 61 19.08 -21.53 15.39
C SER A 61 19.70 -20.60 14.32
N LYS A 62 19.28 -20.75 13.04
CA LYS A 62 19.65 -19.81 11.97
C LYS A 62 19.03 -18.42 12.22
N PHE A 63 17.75 -18.37 12.58
CA PHE A 63 17.05 -17.11 12.90
C PHE A 63 17.67 -16.38 14.07
N ARG A 64 18.09 -17.12 15.12
CA ARG A 64 18.80 -16.52 16.26
C ARG A 64 20.10 -15.84 15.80
N ARG A 65 20.95 -16.53 15.04
CA ARG A 65 22.20 -15.96 14.54
C ARG A 65 21.96 -14.73 13.66
N LEU A 66 20.90 -14.75 12.84
CA LEU A 66 20.55 -13.61 12.02
C LEU A 66 20.06 -12.42 12.85
N ALA A 67 19.24 -12.64 13.86
CA ALA A 67 18.85 -11.61 14.82
C ALA A 67 20.04 -10.99 15.55
N ASP A 68 21.01 -11.82 15.98
CA ASP A 68 22.24 -11.37 16.61
C ASP A 68 23.11 -10.53 15.64
N SER A 69 23.23 -10.94 14.38
CA SER A 69 24.00 -10.19 13.36
C SER A 69 23.39 -8.81 13.09
N HIS A 70 22.06 -8.68 13.16
CA HIS A 70 21.35 -7.41 13.07
C HIS A 70 21.36 -6.60 14.38
N ARG A 71 21.93 -7.13 15.47
CA ARG A 71 21.92 -6.51 16.79
C ARG A 71 20.51 -6.13 17.22
N VAL A 72 19.63 -7.14 17.20
CA VAL A 72 18.22 -6.98 17.55
C VAL A 72 18.11 -6.75 19.07
N ASP A 73 17.35 -5.74 19.46
CA ASP A 73 17.12 -5.39 20.87
C ASP A 73 16.09 -6.34 21.52
N GLU A 74 15.10 -6.83 20.72
CA GLU A 74 14.01 -7.67 21.23
C GLU A 74 13.62 -8.75 20.19
N ILE A 75 13.38 -9.98 20.67
CA ILE A 75 12.88 -11.10 19.83
C ILE A 75 11.48 -11.47 20.32
N ILE A 76 10.48 -11.30 19.47
CA ILE A 76 9.10 -11.66 19.71
C ILE A 76 8.81 -12.94 18.91
N ALA A 77 8.67 -14.07 19.59
CA ALA A 77 8.40 -15.35 18.93
C ALA A 77 7.07 -15.93 19.39
N VAL A 78 6.25 -16.33 18.41
CA VAL A 78 4.97 -17.00 18.68
C VAL A 78 4.86 -18.31 17.90
N ALA A 79 4.19 -19.26 18.50
CA ALA A 79 3.84 -20.53 17.86
C ALA A 79 2.32 -20.66 17.74
N THR A 80 1.86 -21.18 16.59
CA THR A 80 0.46 -21.20 16.22
C THR A 80 -0.13 -22.62 16.20
N SER A 81 -1.06 -22.91 15.32
CA SER A 81 -1.94 -24.09 15.30
C SER A 81 -1.22 -25.42 15.55
N ALA A 82 -0.12 -25.74 14.84
CA ALA A 82 0.55 -27.04 15.02
C ALA A 82 1.07 -27.25 16.44
N THR A 83 1.81 -26.27 16.97
CA THR A 83 2.35 -26.35 18.34
C THR A 83 1.24 -26.25 19.39
N ARG A 84 0.22 -25.42 19.14
CA ARG A 84 -0.93 -25.25 20.04
C ARG A 84 -1.73 -26.54 20.25
N GLU A 85 -1.81 -27.38 19.21
CA GLU A 85 -2.62 -28.58 19.19
C GLU A 85 -1.83 -29.86 19.51
N ALA A 86 -0.51 -29.80 19.43
CA ALA A 86 0.34 -30.97 19.66
C ALA A 86 0.47 -31.34 21.13
N GLU A 87 0.42 -32.64 21.46
CA GLU A 87 0.63 -33.20 22.80
C GLU A 87 2.02 -32.80 23.37
N ASN A 88 3.06 -32.81 22.50
CA ASN A 88 4.43 -32.44 22.86
C ASN A 88 4.77 -30.97 22.55
N GLY A 89 3.76 -30.11 22.37
CA GLY A 89 3.98 -28.69 22.05
C GLY A 89 4.75 -27.94 23.12
N GLY A 90 4.53 -28.27 24.40
CA GLY A 90 5.27 -27.69 25.53
C GLY A 90 6.74 -28.10 25.53
N GLU A 91 7.05 -29.37 25.29
CA GLU A 91 8.42 -29.87 25.17
C GLU A 91 9.17 -29.21 24.01
N PHE A 92 8.48 -29.01 22.88
CA PHE A 92 9.04 -28.31 21.73
C PHE A 92 9.40 -26.85 22.06
N LEU A 93 8.55 -26.12 22.77
CA LEU A 93 8.85 -24.76 23.20
C LEU A 93 10.07 -24.71 24.16
N GLN A 94 10.16 -25.67 25.08
CA GLN A 94 11.32 -25.79 25.97
C GLN A 94 12.60 -26.08 25.16
N ALA A 95 12.55 -27.00 24.22
CA ALA A 95 13.68 -27.30 23.33
C ALA A 95 14.14 -26.10 22.50
N ILE A 96 13.21 -25.22 22.06
CA ILE A 96 13.55 -23.95 21.40
C ILE A 96 14.34 -23.05 22.36
N ALA A 97 13.84 -22.86 23.58
CA ALA A 97 14.48 -21.99 24.57
C ALA A 97 15.90 -22.51 24.92
N ASP A 98 16.04 -23.80 25.17
CA ASP A 98 17.30 -24.44 25.55
C ASP A 98 18.36 -24.37 24.44
N LYS A 99 17.93 -24.62 23.18
CA LYS A 99 18.87 -24.69 22.04
C LYS A 99 19.21 -23.33 21.45
N THR A 100 18.27 -22.37 21.48
CA THR A 100 18.41 -21.11 20.74
C THR A 100 18.37 -19.85 21.62
N GLY A 101 17.95 -19.97 22.86
CA GLY A 101 17.67 -18.85 23.74
C GLY A 101 16.42 -18.03 23.34
N ILE A 102 15.66 -18.48 22.32
CA ILE A 102 14.43 -17.82 21.89
C ILE A 102 13.28 -18.28 22.81
N ARG A 103 12.63 -17.35 23.48
CA ARG A 103 11.45 -17.64 24.31
C ARG A 103 10.18 -17.47 23.48
N ALA A 104 9.76 -18.55 22.82
CA ALA A 104 8.51 -18.58 22.07
C ALA A 104 7.32 -18.86 22.99
N ARG A 105 6.16 -18.26 22.68
CA ARG A 105 4.88 -18.55 23.36
C ARG A 105 3.83 -19.03 22.37
N VAL A 106 2.95 -19.91 22.81
CA VAL A 106 1.77 -20.25 22.03
C VAL A 106 0.73 -19.13 22.14
N ILE A 107 0.15 -18.73 21.01
CA ILE A 107 -0.96 -17.80 20.98
C ILE A 107 -2.28 -18.52 20.70
N SER A 108 -3.40 -17.99 21.26
CA SER A 108 -4.73 -18.48 20.96
C SER A 108 -5.13 -18.13 19.52
N GLY A 109 -6.06 -18.89 18.93
CA GLY A 109 -6.58 -18.58 17.59
C GLY A 109 -7.26 -17.21 17.51
N THR A 110 -7.83 -16.71 18.62
CA THR A 110 -8.42 -15.36 18.67
C THR A 110 -7.34 -14.29 18.69
N GLU A 111 -6.25 -14.50 19.43
CA GLU A 111 -5.12 -13.58 19.43
C GLU A 111 -4.42 -13.55 18.06
N GLU A 112 -4.22 -14.71 17.45
CA GLU A 112 -3.70 -14.87 16.10
C GLU A 112 -4.54 -14.07 15.09
N ALA A 113 -5.86 -14.26 15.11
CA ALA A 113 -6.82 -13.55 14.27
C ALA A 113 -6.76 -12.02 14.46
N ARG A 114 -6.66 -11.55 15.71
CA ARG A 114 -6.55 -10.12 16.03
C ARG A 114 -5.27 -9.49 15.46
N LEU A 115 -4.14 -10.15 15.64
CA LEU A 115 -2.84 -9.68 15.14
C LEU A 115 -2.80 -9.62 13.61
N ILE A 116 -3.35 -10.65 12.95
CA ILE A 116 -3.47 -10.71 11.50
C ILE A 116 -4.39 -9.59 10.99
N HIS A 117 -5.54 -9.38 11.64
CA HIS A 117 -6.46 -8.29 11.29
C HIS A 117 -5.75 -6.93 11.33
N GLN A 118 -5.07 -6.64 12.42
CA GLN A 118 -4.32 -5.40 12.62
C GLN A 118 -3.27 -5.19 11.51
N ALA A 119 -2.51 -6.23 11.15
CA ALA A 119 -1.51 -6.17 10.10
C ALA A 119 -2.12 -5.93 8.72
N ALA A 120 -3.16 -6.70 8.36
CA ALA A 120 -3.80 -6.61 7.06
C ALA A 120 -4.43 -5.23 6.82
N VAL A 121 -5.11 -4.70 7.84
CA VAL A 121 -5.71 -3.36 7.81
C VAL A 121 -4.64 -2.27 7.71
N TYR A 122 -3.56 -2.40 8.47
CA TYR A 122 -2.42 -1.48 8.40
C TYR A 122 -1.80 -1.44 6.99
N GLY A 123 -1.67 -2.62 6.34
CA GLY A 123 -1.07 -2.73 4.99
C GLY A 123 -1.94 -2.16 3.87
N VAL A 124 -3.26 -2.34 3.98
CA VAL A 124 -4.22 -1.91 2.94
C VAL A 124 -4.62 -0.44 3.09
N GLY A 125 -4.58 0.11 4.31
CA GLY A 125 -4.93 1.51 4.54
C GLY A 125 -6.43 1.77 4.40
N LEU A 126 -7.22 1.25 5.34
CA LEU A 126 -8.67 1.46 5.35
C LEU A 126 -9.02 2.83 5.94
N ALA A 127 -9.66 3.67 5.17
CA ALA A 127 -10.16 4.98 5.59
C ALA A 127 -11.56 4.87 6.24
N GLY A 128 -11.69 4.02 7.28
CA GLY A 128 -12.97 3.84 7.98
C GLY A 128 -13.84 2.70 7.46
N ASP A 129 -13.47 2.04 6.37
CA ASP A 129 -14.19 0.88 5.81
C ASP A 129 -14.24 -0.28 6.81
N VAL A 130 -15.35 -1.00 6.82
CA VAL A 130 -15.48 -2.28 7.52
C VAL A 130 -14.90 -3.39 6.65
N ALA A 131 -13.86 -4.07 7.13
CA ALA A 131 -13.21 -5.14 6.39
C ALA A 131 -13.47 -6.52 7.01
N ILE A 132 -13.58 -7.52 6.13
CA ILE A 132 -13.37 -8.92 6.48
C ILE A 132 -11.95 -9.28 6.08
N VAL A 133 -11.14 -9.77 7.03
CA VAL A 133 -9.81 -10.30 6.76
C VAL A 133 -9.86 -11.82 6.80
N ILE A 134 -9.25 -12.46 5.79
CA ILE A 134 -9.13 -13.91 5.66
C ILE A 134 -7.65 -14.26 5.58
N ASP A 135 -7.17 -15.08 6.51
CA ASP A 135 -5.84 -15.71 6.45
C ASP A 135 -6.00 -17.21 6.33
N ILE A 136 -5.42 -17.81 5.28
CA ILE A 136 -5.46 -19.26 5.08
C ILE A 136 -4.08 -19.85 5.38
N GLY A 137 -3.91 -20.32 6.61
CA GLY A 137 -2.71 -20.97 7.08
C GLY A 137 -2.63 -22.47 6.75
N GLY A 138 -1.56 -23.12 7.21
CA GLY A 138 -1.37 -24.57 7.05
C GLY A 138 -2.33 -25.40 7.90
N GLY A 139 -2.51 -25.03 9.17
CA GLY A 139 -3.33 -25.75 10.17
C GLY A 139 -4.69 -25.13 10.44
N SER A 140 -4.80 -23.79 10.34
CA SER A 140 -6.02 -23.04 10.64
C SER A 140 -6.36 -22.01 9.56
N VAL A 141 -7.54 -21.43 9.68
CA VAL A 141 -7.99 -20.25 8.91
C VAL A 141 -8.57 -19.24 9.87
N GLU A 142 -8.06 -18.04 9.83
CA GLU A 142 -8.56 -16.92 10.61
C GLU A 142 -9.48 -16.06 9.75
N ILE A 143 -10.67 -15.77 10.28
CA ILE A 143 -11.67 -14.92 9.62
C ILE A 143 -12.12 -13.86 10.62
N THR A 144 -11.89 -12.61 10.29
CA THR A 144 -12.21 -11.48 11.16
C THR A 144 -13.09 -10.46 10.44
N ARG A 145 -13.79 -9.64 11.22
CA ARG A 145 -14.50 -8.45 10.78
C ARG A 145 -14.16 -7.29 11.72
N GLY A 146 -13.95 -6.12 11.18
CA GLY A 146 -13.70 -4.94 12.01
C GLY A 146 -13.52 -3.68 11.16
N SER A 147 -13.50 -2.54 11.83
CA SER A 147 -13.24 -1.24 11.25
C SER A 147 -11.88 -0.71 11.72
N GLY A 148 -11.03 -0.33 10.77
CA GLY A 148 -9.64 0.03 11.11
C GLY A 148 -8.92 -1.08 11.87
N PRO A 149 -8.06 -0.78 12.84
CA PRO A 149 -7.30 -1.79 13.60
C PRO A 149 -8.15 -2.56 14.63
N ASN A 150 -9.40 -2.16 14.84
CA ASN A 150 -10.28 -2.74 15.84
C ASN A 150 -11.05 -3.93 15.25
N MET A 151 -10.68 -5.13 15.69
CA MET A 151 -11.40 -6.35 15.38
C MET A 151 -12.70 -6.42 16.22
N GLU A 152 -13.87 -6.39 15.56
CA GLU A 152 -15.20 -6.51 16.19
C GLU A 152 -15.59 -7.97 16.38
N ALA A 153 -15.23 -8.82 15.41
CA ALA A 153 -15.47 -10.25 15.45
C ALA A 153 -14.28 -11.00 14.83
N GLY A 154 -13.87 -12.10 15.42
CA GLY A 154 -12.78 -12.93 14.90
C GLY A 154 -12.88 -14.36 15.37
N LYS A 155 -12.60 -15.29 14.47
CA LYS A 155 -12.59 -16.72 14.76
C LYS A 155 -11.53 -17.44 13.94
N SER A 156 -10.86 -18.40 14.60
CA SER A 156 -9.95 -19.35 13.98
C SER A 156 -10.67 -20.69 13.81
N PHE A 157 -10.54 -21.28 12.62
CA PHE A 157 -11.15 -22.57 12.27
C PHE A 157 -10.06 -23.58 11.93
N LYS A 158 -10.24 -24.84 12.30
CA LYS A 158 -9.35 -25.96 11.95
C LYS A 158 -9.51 -26.36 10.47
N LEU A 159 -9.35 -25.41 9.56
CA LEU A 159 -9.54 -25.54 8.12
C LEU A 159 -8.28 -25.22 7.31
N GLY A 160 -7.10 -25.30 7.92
CA GLY A 160 -5.85 -25.06 7.23
C GLY A 160 -5.60 -26.01 6.06
N VAL A 161 -4.84 -25.53 5.07
CA VAL A 161 -4.68 -26.24 3.79
C VAL A 161 -3.98 -27.59 3.89
N ILE A 162 -3.05 -27.78 4.84
CA ILE A 162 -2.41 -29.09 5.08
C ILE A 162 -3.48 -30.08 5.55
N ARG A 163 -4.26 -29.71 6.57
CA ARG A 163 -5.33 -30.53 7.12
C ARG A 163 -6.37 -30.92 6.07
N LEU A 164 -6.80 -29.98 5.24
CA LEU A 164 -7.78 -30.22 4.19
C LEU A 164 -7.21 -31.11 3.08
N THR A 165 -5.95 -30.93 2.72
CA THR A 165 -5.27 -31.75 1.71
C THR A 165 -5.14 -33.17 2.20
N GLU A 166 -4.61 -33.40 3.40
CA GLU A 166 -4.47 -34.73 3.98
C GLU A 166 -5.81 -35.47 4.11
N ARG A 167 -6.88 -34.76 4.43
CA ARG A 167 -8.21 -35.35 4.66
C ARG A 167 -8.98 -35.65 3.37
N PHE A 168 -8.93 -34.76 2.37
CA PHE A 168 -9.83 -34.79 1.23
C PHE A 168 -9.16 -35.00 -0.13
N VAL A 169 -7.89 -34.66 -0.30
CA VAL A 169 -7.19 -34.78 -1.58
C VAL A 169 -6.54 -36.18 -1.65
N LYS A 170 -7.35 -37.19 -1.98
CA LYS A 170 -6.90 -38.59 -2.04
C LYS A 170 -6.44 -38.98 -3.44
N ASN A 171 -6.93 -38.32 -4.46
CA ASN A 171 -6.58 -38.51 -5.86
C ASN A 171 -6.06 -37.22 -6.47
N ASP A 172 -5.21 -37.34 -7.44
CA ASP A 172 -4.64 -36.21 -8.16
C ASP A 172 -4.65 -36.48 -9.67
N PRO A 173 -5.48 -35.80 -10.46
CA PRO A 173 -6.40 -34.71 -10.10
C PRO A 173 -7.51 -35.09 -9.12
N LEU A 174 -8.04 -34.09 -8.38
CA LEU A 174 -9.06 -34.27 -7.36
C LEU A 174 -10.37 -34.81 -7.94
N ALA A 175 -10.87 -35.91 -7.40
CA ALA A 175 -12.15 -36.46 -7.83
C ALA A 175 -13.34 -35.55 -7.48
N PRO A 176 -14.35 -35.38 -8.36
CA PRO A 176 -15.51 -34.50 -8.11
C PRO A 176 -16.30 -34.87 -6.83
N ARG A 177 -16.29 -36.15 -6.42
CA ARG A 177 -16.91 -36.61 -5.18
C ARG A 177 -16.20 -36.02 -3.96
N ASP A 178 -14.87 -35.97 -3.99
CA ASP A 178 -14.07 -35.51 -2.85
C ASP A 178 -14.04 -33.97 -2.78
N GLU A 179 -14.09 -33.27 -3.92
CA GLU A 179 -14.36 -31.81 -3.95
C GLU A 179 -15.69 -31.48 -3.25
N ARG A 180 -16.77 -32.23 -3.56
CA ARG A 180 -18.07 -32.00 -2.91
C ARG A 180 -18.04 -32.28 -1.40
N LYS A 181 -17.27 -33.29 -0.95
CA LYS A 181 -17.07 -33.57 0.48
C LYS A 181 -16.34 -32.43 1.17
N LEU A 182 -15.25 -31.93 0.56
CA LEU A 182 -14.46 -30.83 1.09
C LEU A 182 -15.34 -29.55 1.22
N ARG A 183 -16.08 -29.19 0.18
CA ARG A 183 -16.99 -28.03 0.22
C ARG A 183 -18.05 -28.14 1.33
N ARG A 184 -18.66 -29.31 1.48
CA ARG A 184 -19.65 -29.56 2.55
C ARG A 184 -19.01 -29.46 3.94
N TYR A 185 -17.80 -29.97 4.09
CA TYR A 185 -17.06 -29.88 5.35
C TYR A 185 -16.74 -28.42 5.70
N VAL A 186 -16.25 -27.65 4.77
CA VAL A 186 -15.99 -26.21 4.96
C VAL A 186 -17.28 -25.45 5.35
N ASP A 187 -18.38 -25.72 4.64
CA ASP A 187 -19.67 -25.07 4.95
C ASP A 187 -20.20 -25.48 6.35
N ALA A 188 -20.04 -26.72 6.75
CA ALA A 188 -20.44 -27.18 8.09
C ALA A 188 -19.63 -26.49 9.20
N GLU A 189 -18.32 -26.33 9.01
CA GLU A 189 -17.43 -25.73 10.03
C GLU A 189 -17.58 -24.22 10.15
N CYS A 190 -17.64 -23.48 9.05
CA CYS A 190 -17.60 -22.01 9.09
C CYS A 190 -18.81 -21.32 8.43
N GLY A 191 -19.72 -22.05 7.77
CA GLY A 191 -20.81 -21.46 7.00
C GLY A 191 -21.77 -20.59 7.83
N LYS A 192 -22.13 -21.01 9.05
CA LYS A 192 -22.98 -20.23 9.96
C LYS A 192 -22.32 -18.89 10.32
N TYR A 193 -21.03 -18.92 10.67
CA TYR A 193 -20.27 -17.71 11.02
C TYR A 193 -20.15 -16.77 9.82
N LEU A 194 -19.81 -17.28 8.64
CA LEU A 194 -19.72 -16.47 7.41
C LEU A 194 -21.05 -15.82 7.06
N SER A 195 -22.18 -16.55 7.21
CA SER A 195 -23.51 -15.97 6.97
C SER A 195 -23.87 -14.89 7.98
N GLN A 196 -23.39 -14.98 9.22
CA GLN A 196 -23.55 -13.93 10.22
C GLN A 196 -22.77 -12.67 9.79
N LEU A 197 -21.50 -12.81 9.40
CA LEU A 197 -20.68 -11.68 8.92
C LEU A 197 -21.28 -11.03 7.68
N ALA A 198 -21.77 -11.83 6.72
CA ALA A 198 -22.43 -11.31 5.52
C ALA A 198 -23.67 -10.46 5.85
N ARG A 199 -24.49 -10.88 6.84
CA ARG A 199 -25.66 -10.10 7.30
C ARG A 199 -25.29 -8.81 8.04
N GLN A 200 -24.16 -8.79 8.73
CA GLN A 200 -23.65 -7.59 9.40
C GLN A 200 -23.09 -6.56 8.41
N GLY A 201 -22.84 -6.97 7.16
CA GLY A 201 -22.28 -6.13 6.11
C GLY A 201 -20.79 -5.88 6.26
N PHE A 202 -20.17 -5.59 5.14
CA PHE A 202 -18.76 -5.20 5.02
C PHE A 202 -18.55 -4.46 3.70
N ASP A 203 -17.53 -3.62 3.65
CA ASP A 203 -17.20 -2.84 2.46
C ASP A 203 -16.10 -3.53 1.64
N ARG A 204 -15.24 -4.32 2.31
CA ARG A 204 -14.06 -4.90 1.69
C ARG A 204 -13.71 -6.27 2.24
N VAL A 205 -13.18 -7.14 1.38
CA VAL A 205 -12.53 -8.40 1.80
C VAL A 205 -11.04 -8.28 1.54
N ILE A 206 -10.24 -8.59 2.56
CA ILE A 206 -8.78 -8.60 2.49
C ILE A 206 -8.32 -10.04 2.67
N GLY A 207 -7.43 -10.50 1.80
CA GLY A 207 -6.81 -11.81 1.90
C GLY A 207 -5.32 -11.70 2.17
N THR A 208 -4.84 -12.46 3.15
CA THR A 208 -3.42 -12.53 3.47
C THR A 208 -2.95 -13.98 3.51
N SER A 209 -1.70 -14.20 3.81
CA SER A 209 -0.97 -15.48 3.75
C SER A 209 -0.46 -15.91 2.37
N GLY A 210 0.53 -16.77 2.40
CA GLY A 210 1.14 -17.28 1.17
C GLY A 210 0.20 -18.14 0.32
N THR A 211 -0.83 -18.75 0.90
CA THR A 211 -1.85 -19.50 0.15
C THR A 211 -2.68 -18.57 -0.71
N ILE A 212 -3.23 -17.51 -0.14
CA ILE A 212 -4.06 -16.53 -0.87
C ILE A 212 -3.22 -15.77 -1.88
N GLN A 213 -1.99 -15.40 -1.54
CA GLN A 213 -1.09 -14.72 -2.47
C GLN A 213 -0.74 -15.57 -3.68
N SER A 214 -0.43 -16.86 -3.48
CA SER A 214 -0.16 -17.79 -4.57
C SER A 214 -1.39 -17.98 -5.48
N LEU A 215 -2.59 -18.10 -4.91
CA LEU A 215 -3.84 -18.15 -5.68
C LEU A 215 -4.11 -16.85 -6.45
N GLY A 216 -3.76 -15.71 -5.85
CA GLY A 216 -3.82 -14.40 -6.49
C GLY A 216 -2.90 -14.29 -7.69
N ALA A 217 -1.66 -14.74 -7.57
CA ALA A 217 -0.69 -14.78 -8.67
C ALA A 217 -1.19 -15.65 -9.83
N VAL A 218 -1.72 -16.85 -9.53
CA VAL A 218 -2.34 -17.72 -10.55
C VAL A 218 -3.54 -17.04 -11.22
N ALA A 219 -4.40 -16.37 -10.45
CA ALA A 219 -5.58 -15.68 -10.98
C ALA A 219 -5.25 -14.50 -11.89
N LEU A 220 -4.07 -13.90 -11.73
CA LEU A 220 -3.53 -12.81 -12.56
C LEU A 220 -2.63 -13.31 -13.68
N GLU A 221 -2.35 -14.63 -13.77
CA GLU A 221 -1.41 -15.23 -14.72
C GLU A 221 0.00 -14.62 -14.64
N ASP A 222 0.40 -14.29 -13.42
CA ASP A 222 1.63 -13.58 -13.15
C ASP A 222 2.85 -14.50 -13.22
N ARG A 223 3.77 -14.25 -14.18
CA ARG A 223 4.92 -15.11 -14.49
C ARG A 223 6.20 -14.76 -13.72
N GLY A 224 6.11 -14.27 -12.52
CA GLY A 224 7.29 -14.06 -11.70
C GLY A 224 7.38 -12.72 -10.97
N SER A 225 6.28 -12.06 -10.77
CA SER A 225 6.23 -10.87 -9.94
C SER A 225 6.49 -11.21 -8.48
N SER A 226 7.28 -10.39 -7.83
CA SER A 226 7.49 -10.46 -6.39
C SER A 226 6.17 -10.30 -5.62
N SER A 227 6.12 -10.71 -4.35
CA SER A 227 4.96 -10.46 -3.48
C SER A 227 4.59 -8.97 -3.43
N ALA A 228 5.57 -8.07 -3.64
CA ALA A 228 5.35 -6.64 -3.76
C ALA A 228 4.46 -6.25 -4.96
N ALA A 229 4.54 -6.96 -6.07
CA ALA A 229 3.71 -6.71 -7.25
C ALA A 229 2.23 -7.13 -7.05
N LEU A 230 1.96 -7.97 -6.06
CA LEU A 230 0.61 -8.41 -5.69
C LEU A 230 -0.01 -7.56 -4.57
N ARG A 231 0.78 -6.71 -3.91
CA ARG A 231 0.34 -5.87 -2.80
C ARG A 231 -0.83 -4.98 -3.22
N ASN A 232 -1.88 -4.98 -2.40
CA ASN A 232 -3.11 -4.21 -2.60
C ASN A 232 -3.83 -4.45 -3.94
N ARG A 233 -3.45 -5.50 -4.70
CA ARG A 233 -4.17 -5.91 -5.92
C ARG A 233 -5.54 -6.43 -5.55
N ARG A 234 -6.54 -5.93 -6.26
CA ARG A 234 -7.92 -6.40 -6.15
C ARG A 234 -8.20 -7.45 -7.22
N ILE A 235 -8.64 -8.62 -6.79
CA ILE A 235 -8.90 -9.77 -7.66
C ILE A 235 -10.37 -10.16 -7.53
N SER A 236 -11.05 -10.29 -8.66
CA SER A 236 -12.46 -10.69 -8.65
C SER A 236 -12.61 -12.17 -8.27
N ALA A 237 -13.68 -12.49 -7.56
CA ALA A 237 -14.07 -13.88 -7.27
C ALA A 237 -14.21 -14.74 -8.55
N LYS A 238 -14.51 -14.10 -9.70
CA LYS A 238 -14.56 -14.79 -11.00
C LYS A 238 -13.17 -15.22 -11.48
N GLN A 239 -12.15 -14.39 -11.31
CA GLN A 239 -10.76 -14.74 -11.65
C GLN A 239 -10.26 -15.87 -10.75
N LEU A 240 -10.50 -15.79 -9.43
CA LEU A 240 -10.13 -16.85 -8.48
C LEU A 240 -10.83 -18.18 -8.81
N ARG A 241 -12.11 -18.16 -9.20
CA ARG A 241 -12.82 -19.39 -9.65
C ARG A 241 -12.24 -19.98 -10.93
N ARG A 242 -11.74 -19.16 -11.85
CA ARG A 242 -11.03 -19.65 -13.03
C ARG A 242 -9.72 -20.32 -12.64
N ALA A 243 -8.93 -19.69 -11.78
CA ALA A 243 -7.70 -20.25 -11.24
C ALA A 243 -7.96 -21.58 -10.50
N GLN A 244 -9.00 -21.65 -9.65
CA GLN A 244 -9.42 -22.89 -9.00
C GLN A 244 -9.72 -24.01 -9.99
N LYS A 245 -10.50 -23.75 -11.04
CA LYS A 245 -10.82 -24.76 -12.07
C LYS A 245 -9.55 -25.31 -12.73
N VAL A 246 -8.59 -24.43 -13.03
CA VAL A 246 -7.30 -24.81 -13.61
C VAL A 246 -6.51 -25.71 -12.66
N LEU A 247 -6.46 -25.38 -11.37
CA LEU A 247 -5.70 -26.13 -10.37
C LEU A 247 -6.31 -27.48 -10.04
N VAL A 248 -7.65 -27.55 -9.95
CA VAL A 248 -8.38 -28.79 -9.58
C VAL A 248 -8.34 -29.81 -10.73
N ALA A 249 -8.36 -29.37 -11.99
CA ALA A 249 -8.37 -30.24 -13.17
C ALA A 249 -7.00 -30.86 -13.51
N ARG A 250 -5.92 -30.41 -12.86
CA ARG A 250 -4.53 -30.78 -13.16
C ARG A 250 -3.94 -31.65 -12.04
N ASP A 251 -3.04 -32.54 -12.42
CA ASP A 251 -2.20 -33.27 -11.47
C ASP A 251 -1.04 -32.37 -10.94
N ILE A 252 -0.25 -32.90 -10.03
CA ILE A 252 0.86 -32.16 -9.40
C ILE A 252 1.91 -31.71 -10.42
N GLN A 253 2.23 -32.54 -11.43
CA GLN A 253 3.24 -32.23 -12.45
C GLN A 253 2.77 -31.10 -13.37
N GLU A 254 1.51 -31.12 -13.73
CA GLU A 254 0.88 -30.08 -14.52
C GLU A 254 0.72 -28.77 -13.71
N ARG A 255 0.39 -28.88 -12.41
CA ARG A 255 0.30 -27.70 -11.52
C ARG A 255 1.64 -27.00 -11.34
N LEU A 256 2.75 -27.71 -11.26
CA LEU A 256 4.09 -27.12 -11.19
C LEU A 256 4.44 -26.23 -12.39
N ARG A 257 3.69 -26.36 -13.51
CA ARG A 257 3.86 -25.54 -14.72
C ARG A 257 2.86 -24.39 -14.81
N VAL A 258 1.95 -24.24 -13.83
CA VAL A 258 0.97 -23.17 -13.82
C VAL A 258 1.65 -21.84 -13.50
N PRO A 259 1.54 -20.83 -14.38
CA PRO A 259 2.10 -19.50 -14.10
C PRO A 259 1.58 -18.92 -12.80
N GLY A 260 2.46 -18.33 -11.99
CA GLY A 260 2.13 -17.72 -10.71
C GLY A 260 2.00 -18.69 -9.52
N LEU A 261 1.97 -20.01 -9.75
CA LEU A 261 1.93 -20.95 -8.66
C LEU A 261 3.33 -21.18 -8.06
N GLU A 262 3.47 -20.91 -6.76
CA GLU A 262 4.70 -21.24 -6.01
C GLU A 262 4.88 -22.77 -5.99
N PRO A 263 5.96 -23.36 -6.56
CA PRO A 263 6.12 -24.81 -6.68
C PRO A 263 5.98 -25.57 -5.36
N ARG A 264 6.48 -24.98 -4.27
CA ARG A 264 6.43 -25.57 -2.92
C ARG A 264 5.00 -25.63 -2.32
N ARG A 265 4.00 -25.05 -3.01
CA ARG A 265 2.59 -25.01 -2.62
C ARG A 265 1.67 -25.75 -3.57
N ALA A 266 2.21 -26.36 -4.62
CA ALA A 266 1.42 -27.01 -5.67
C ALA A 266 0.52 -28.14 -5.15
N ASP A 267 0.95 -28.84 -4.11
CA ASP A 267 0.19 -29.89 -3.41
C ASP A 267 -0.98 -29.30 -2.58
N LEU A 268 -0.81 -28.12 -2.00
CA LEU A 268 -1.80 -27.46 -1.13
C LEU A 268 -2.78 -26.56 -1.90
N ALA A 269 -2.45 -26.20 -3.13
CA ALA A 269 -3.21 -25.22 -3.92
C ALA A 269 -4.64 -25.66 -4.24
N VAL A 270 -4.87 -26.97 -4.41
CA VAL A 270 -6.19 -27.53 -4.69
C VAL A 270 -7.13 -27.28 -3.51
N ALA A 271 -6.77 -27.73 -2.32
CA ALA A 271 -7.59 -27.55 -1.12
C ALA A 271 -7.75 -26.05 -0.79
N GLY A 272 -6.66 -25.26 -0.89
CA GLY A 272 -6.69 -23.82 -0.63
C GLY A 272 -7.61 -23.04 -1.57
N SER A 273 -7.62 -23.38 -2.86
CA SER A 273 -8.49 -22.72 -3.85
C SER A 273 -9.98 -23.01 -3.62
N ILE A 274 -10.31 -24.25 -3.25
CA ILE A 274 -11.69 -24.65 -2.94
C ILE A 274 -12.17 -23.96 -1.66
N LEU A 275 -11.32 -23.91 -0.64
CA LEU A 275 -11.61 -23.26 0.63
C LEU A 275 -11.88 -21.75 0.43
N LEU A 276 -11.00 -21.06 -0.28
CA LEU A 276 -11.17 -19.61 -0.55
C LEU A 276 -12.44 -19.34 -1.35
N ASP A 277 -12.72 -20.12 -2.41
CA ASP A 277 -13.96 -19.99 -3.19
C ASP A 277 -15.21 -20.23 -2.33
N ALA A 278 -15.19 -21.23 -1.43
CA ALA A 278 -16.30 -21.52 -0.53
C ALA A 278 -16.54 -20.34 0.44
N ILE A 279 -15.50 -19.76 1.01
CA ILE A 279 -15.60 -18.61 1.92
C ILE A 279 -16.17 -17.40 1.17
N LEU A 280 -15.61 -17.03 0.01
CA LEU A 280 -16.05 -15.85 -0.76
C LEU A 280 -17.50 -16.00 -1.23
N ARG A 281 -17.92 -17.19 -1.66
CA ARG A 281 -19.33 -17.45 -2.03
C ARG A 281 -20.28 -17.26 -0.84
N ARG A 282 -19.91 -17.78 0.32
CA ARG A 282 -20.76 -17.71 1.51
C ARG A 282 -20.89 -16.28 2.04
N LEU A 283 -19.83 -15.47 1.88
CA LEU A 283 -19.85 -14.03 2.18
C LEU A 283 -20.62 -13.22 1.13
N GLY A 284 -20.82 -13.75 -0.08
CA GLY A 284 -21.33 -12.96 -1.21
C GLY A 284 -20.32 -11.97 -1.76
N ALA A 285 -19.03 -12.18 -1.50
CA ALA A 285 -17.97 -11.27 -1.91
C ALA A 285 -17.73 -11.33 -3.43
N THR A 286 -17.62 -10.18 -4.08
CA THR A 286 -17.35 -10.04 -5.51
C THR A 286 -15.88 -10.07 -5.83
N ASP A 287 -15.05 -9.71 -4.89
CA ASP A 287 -13.59 -9.58 -5.01
C ASP A 287 -12.88 -9.65 -3.66
N ILE A 288 -11.56 -9.71 -3.71
CA ILE A 288 -10.66 -9.72 -2.56
C ILE A 288 -9.45 -8.83 -2.85
N THR A 289 -9.01 -8.06 -1.86
CA THR A 289 -7.77 -7.29 -1.91
C THR A 289 -6.66 -8.09 -1.26
N LEU A 290 -5.51 -8.22 -1.91
CA LEU A 290 -4.37 -8.96 -1.37
C LEU A 290 -3.55 -8.09 -0.42
N SER A 291 -3.22 -8.62 0.76
CA SER A 291 -2.25 -8.04 1.69
C SER A 291 -1.01 -8.93 1.78
N ASP A 292 0.16 -8.31 1.77
CA ASP A 292 1.44 -9.00 2.02
C ASP A 292 1.86 -8.97 3.50
N LEU A 293 1.09 -8.25 4.34
CA LEU A 293 1.28 -8.22 5.77
C LEU A 293 0.39 -9.25 6.46
N SER A 294 0.94 -9.93 7.48
CA SER A 294 0.30 -11.00 8.20
C SER A 294 0.72 -10.98 9.68
N LEU A 295 0.74 -12.15 10.34
CA LEU A 295 0.99 -12.29 11.78
C LEU A 295 2.26 -11.58 12.28
N ARG A 296 3.37 -11.66 11.53
CA ARG A 296 4.66 -11.08 11.94
C ARG A 296 4.59 -9.57 12.10
N GLU A 297 4.02 -8.90 11.11
CA GLU A 297 3.83 -7.46 11.14
C GLU A 297 2.79 -7.08 12.23
N GLY A 298 1.81 -7.94 12.48
CA GLY A 298 0.87 -7.79 13.59
C GLY A 298 1.55 -7.84 14.95
N LEU A 299 2.53 -8.73 15.14
CA LEU A 299 3.34 -8.80 16.36
C LEU A 299 4.14 -7.51 16.59
N VAL A 300 4.73 -6.97 15.53
CA VAL A 300 5.46 -5.70 15.60
C VAL A 300 4.53 -4.54 15.97
N LEU A 301 3.37 -4.44 15.31
CA LEU A 301 2.38 -3.40 15.58
C LEU A 301 1.83 -3.48 17.01
N ASP A 302 1.57 -4.68 17.50
CA ASP A 302 1.10 -4.91 18.87
C ASP A 302 2.16 -4.52 19.90
N TYR A 303 3.44 -4.87 19.64
CA TYR A 303 4.57 -4.45 20.48
C TYR A 303 4.69 -2.92 20.52
N ILE A 304 4.71 -2.27 19.36
CA ILE A 304 4.77 -0.81 19.26
C ILE A 304 3.58 -0.19 20.01
N GLY A 305 2.38 -0.75 19.86
CA GLY A 305 1.18 -0.28 20.55
C GLY A 305 1.29 -0.32 22.07
N ARG A 306 1.86 -1.40 22.62
CA ARG A 306 2.05 -1.58 24.08
C ARG A 306 3.16 -0.69 24.64
N HIS A 307 4.21 -0.41 23.86
CA HIS A 307 5.39 0.36 24.27
C HIS A 307 5.38 1.81 23.75
N ARG A 308 4.21 2.34 23.38
CA ARG A 308 4.05 3.69 22.81
C ARG A 308 4.72 4.78 23.61
N LYS A 309 4.59 4.73 24.94
CA LYS A 309 5.18 5.73 25.85
C LYS A 309 6.71 5.67 25.86
N GLU A 310 7.27 4.50 25.64
CA GLU A 310 8.73 4.25 25.66
C GLU A 310 9.36 4.57 24.30
N ILE A 311 8.63 4.33 23.21
CA ILE A 311 9.10 4.57 21.84
C ILE A 311 8.78 6.01 21.40
N ALA A 312 7.83 6.68 22.08
CA ALA A 312 7.03 7.74 21.54
C ALA A 312 7.73 9.04 21.22
N GLN A 313 7.45 9.48 20.02
CA GLN A 313 6.95 10.84 19.77
C GLN A 313 5.66 10.73 18.97
N ALA A 314 4.73 11.66 19.22
CA ALA A 314 3.37 11.70 18.73
C ALA A 314 3.12 11.12 17.34
N ASP A 315 1.99 10.47 17.19
CA ASP A 315 1.42 9.96 15.93
C ASP A 315 1.31 11.11 14.91
N ARG A 316 2.42 11.40 14.23
CA ARG A 316 2.50 12.49 13.24
C ARG A 316 1.64 12.23 12.00
N TYR A 317 1.44 10.94 11.65
CA TYR A 317 0.75 10.56 10.43
C TYR A 317 -0.16 9.34 10.71
N PRO A 318 -1.44 9.52 11.04
CA PRO A 318 -2.39 8.43 11.28
C PRO A 318 -2.71 7.66 9.99
N ASP A 319 -2.64 8.31 8.83
CA ASP A 319 -2.84 7.67 7.53
C ASP A 319 -1.61 6.86 7.11
N VAL A 320 -1.82 5.58 6.79
CA VAL A 320 -0.77 4.64 6.38
C VAL A 320 -0.11 5.03 5.06
N ARG A 321 -0.85 5.61 4.12
CA ARG A 321 -0.34 6.07 2.81
C ARG A 321 0.65 7.20 3.03
N ARG A 322 0.20 8.25 3.72
CA ARG A 322 1.01 9.42 4.05
C ARG A 322 2.23 9.03 4.89
N ARG A 323 2.05 8.14 5.87
CA ARG A 323 3.15 7.61 6.69
C ARG A 323 4.22 6.93 5.85
N SER A 324 3.86 6.00 4.96
CA SER A 324 4.82 5.27 4.15
C SER A 324 5.58 6.17 3.16
N VAL A 325 4.95 7.24 2.69
CA VAL A 325 5.61 8.28 1.87
C VAL A 325 6.68 9.01 2.67
N PHE A 326 6.36 9.48 3.88
CA PHE A 326 7.34 10.14 4.74
C PHE A 326 8.43 9.17 5.22
N GLU A 327 8.11 7.91 5.51
CA GLU A 327 9.09 6.87 5.83
C GLU A 327 10.11 6.69 4.69
N LEU A 328 9.64 6.64 3.45
CA LEU A 328 10.52 6.55 2.28
C LEU A 328 11.36 7.82 2.11
N ALA A 329 10.76 9.00 2.23
CA ALA A 329 11.44 10.29 2.12
C ALA A 329 12.56 10.43 3.18
N GLU A 330 12.25 10.12 4.46
CA GLU A 330 13.22 10.20 5.57
C GLU A 330 14.33 9.16 5.44
N ARG A 331 14.03 7.94 4.98
CA ARG A 331 15.03 6.92 4.68
C ARG A 331 16.04 7.38 3.63
N CYS A 332 15.59 8.18 2.67
CA CYS A 332 16.43 8.76 1.64
C CYS A 332 17.04 10.10 2.04
N ASN A 333 16.88 10.56 3.29
CA ASN A 333 17.40 11.83 3.79
C ASN A 333 17.02 13.02 2.89
N TYR A 334 15.73 13.15 2.57
CA TYR A 334 15.21 14.17 1.66
C TYR A 334 15.35 15.58 2.21
N TRP A 335 15.38 16.56 1.34
CA TRP A 335 15.35 17.98 1.71
C TRP A 335 13.93 18.39 2.11
N ARG A 336 13.64 18.27 3.41
CA ARG A 336 12.29 18.40 3.97
C ARG A 336 11.62 19.71 3.59
N GLU A 337 12.30 20.84 3.82
CA GLU A 337 11.74 22.17 3.60
C GLU A 337 11.40 22.38 2.13
N HIS A 338 12.30 22.03 1.22
CA HIS A 338 12.10 22.10 -0.22
C HIS A 338 10.94 21.18 -0.67
N ALA A 339 10.96 19.91 -0.31
CA ALA A 339 9.95 18.95 -0.74
C ALA A 339 8.54 19.34 -0.24
N GLN A 340 8.42 19.83 0.99
CA GLN A 340 7.15 20.31 1.53
C GLN A 340 6.67 21.60 0.85
N GLN A 341 7.59 22.50 0.52
CA GLN A 341 7.27 23.72 -0.22
C GLN A 341 6.77 23.37 -1.63
N VAL A 342 7.49 22.53 -2.37
CA VAL A 342 7.08 22.09 -3.70
C VAL A 342 5.73 21.37 -3.66
N ALA A 343 5.49 20.50 -2.67
CA ALA A 343 4.20 19.83 -2.50
C ALA A 343 3.06 20.85 -2.26
N ARG A 344 3.26 21.85 -1.41
CA ARG A 344 2.29 22.92 -1.13
C ARG A 344 1.95 23.72 -2.39
N LEU A 345 2.97 24.12 -3.15
CA LEU A 345 2.79 24.89 -4.38
C LEU A 345 2.13 24.05 -5.49
N ALA A 346 2.52 22.78 -5.63
CA ALA A 346 1.92 21.86 -6.60
C ALA A 346 0.42 21.63 -6.32
N VAL A 347 0.06 21.43 -5.06
CA VAL A 347 -1.33 21.27 -4.63
C VAL A 347 -2.13 22.55 -4.88
N ALA A 348 -1.56 23.73 -4.60
CA ALA A 348 -2.22 25.01 -4.88
C ALA A 348 -2.47 25.24 -6.38
N LEU A 349 -1.51 24.91 -7.24
CA LEU A 349 -1.68 24.94 -8.71
C LEU A 349 -2.73 23.95 -9.19
N PHE A 350 -2.72 22.73 -8.64
CA PHE A 350 -3.71 21.69 -8.98
C PHE A 350 -5.13 22.16 -8.65
N ASP A 351 -5.34 22.67 -7.44
CA ASP A 351 -6.67 23.09 -6.98
C ASP A 351 -7.20 24.25 -7.85
N GLN A 352 -6.35 25.21 -8.25
CA GLN A 352 -6.74 26.33 -9.09
C GLN A 352 -6.96 25.95 -10.57
N THR A 353 -6.40 24.82 -11.02
CA THR A 353 -6.60 24.30 -12.40
C THR A 353 -7.57 23.14 -12.48
N ARG A 354 -8.29 22.83 -11.40
CA ARG A 354 -9.20 21.68 -11.32
C ARG A 354 -10.27 21.68 -12.42
N ILE A 355 -10.82 22.83 -12.76
CA ILE A 355 -11.82 22.98 -13.83
C ILE A 355 -11.23 22.61 -15.19
N VAL A 356 -9.95 22.94 -15.44
CA VAL A 356 -9.28 22.68 -16.72
C VAL A 356 -8.96 21.19 -16.93
N HIS A 357 -8.45 20.52 -15.89
CA HIS A 357 -8.01 19.12 -16.05
C HIS A 357 -9.05 18.09 -15.63
N GLY A 358 -10.02 18.43 -14.77
CA GLY A 358 -11.11 17.55 -14.34
C GLY A 358 -10.64 16.35 -13.51
N LEU A 359 -9.46 16.43 -12.84
CA LEU A 359 -8.94 15.38 -11.98
C LEU A 359 -9.52 15.50 -10.56
N THR A 360 -9.51 14.38 -9.84
CA THR A 360 -10.15 14.23 -8.52
C THR A 360 -9.16 14.38 -7.36
N ASP A 361 -9.65 14.26 -6.12
CA ASP A 361 -8.81 14.29 -4.92
C ASP A 361 -7.82 13.12 -4.86
N ARG A 362 -8.12 11.99 -5.54
CA ARG A 362 -7.18 10.87 -5.66
C ARG A 362 -5.92 11.27 -6.46
N GLU A 363 -6.09 11.93 -7.59
CA GLU A 363 -4.97 12.41 -8.39
C GLU A 363 -4.24 13.58 -7.71
N ARG A 364 -4.95 14.39 -6.93
CA ARG A 364 -4.36 15.43 -6.08
C ARG A 364 -3.42 14.84 -5.02
N GLU A 365 -3.84 13.76 -4.38
CA GLU A 365 -3.02 13.02 -3.42
C GLU A 365 -1.76 12.43 -4.09
N TRP A 366 -1.88 11.83 -5.28
CA TRP A 366 -0.71 11.35 -6.03
C TRP A 366 0.28 12.45 -6.38
N LEU A 367 -0.21 13.65 -6.73
CA LEU A 367 0.64 14.80 -6.99
C LEU A 367 1.39 15.24 -5.72
N GLU A 368 0.71 15.35 -4.59
CA GLU A 368 1.32 15.69 -3.31
C GLU A 368 2.45 14.72 -2.96
N TYR A 369 2.19 13.42 -3.10
CA TYR A 369 3.19 12.39 -2.80
C TYR A 369 4.34 12.37 -3.81
N ALA A 370 4.06 12.59 -5.08
CA ALA A 370 5.12 12.73 -6.08
C ALA A 370 6.01 13.95 -5.79
N ALA A 371 5.43 15.06 -5.34
CA ALA A 371 6.15 16.27 -4.96
C ALA A 371 7.00 16.07 -3.69
N LEU A 372 6.51 15.32 -2.70
CA LEU A 372 7.30 14.98 -1.51
C LEU A 372 8.50 14.06 -1.83
N LEU A 373 8.39 13.26 -2.89
CA LEU A 373 9.38 12.23 -3.25
C LEU A 373 10.20 12.56 -4.51
N HIS A 374 10.00 13.73 -5.15
CA HIS A 374 10.60 14.01 -6.46
C HIS A 374 12.13 13.98 -6.46
N ASP A 375 12.75 14.40 -5.36
CA ASP A 375 14.20 14.57 -5.22
C ASP A 375 14.88 13.52 -4.33
N ILE A 376 14.16 12.48 -3.86
CA ILE A 376 14.76 11.43 -3.01
C ILE A 376 15.90 10.68 -3.72
N GLY A 377 15.95 10.72 -5.05
CA GLY A 377 17.00 10.10 -5.85
C GLY A 377 18.38 10.71 -5.65
N VAL A 378 18.49 11.93 -5.12
CA VAL A 378 19.75 12.56 -4.71
C VAL A 378 20.49 11.69 -3.68
N HIS A 379 19.76 10.88 -2.91
CA HIS A 379 20.33 9.87 -2.01
C HIS A 379 21.29 8.89 -2.71
N ILE A 380 21.03 8.58 -3.97
CA ILE A 380 21.89 7.72 -4.79
C ILE A 380 22.95 8.56 -5.50
N SER A 381 22.50 9.59 -6.25
CA SER A 381 23.36 10.54 -6.97
C SER A 381 22.57 11.78 -7.34
N TYR A 382 23.23 12.94 -7.33
CA TYR A 382 22.66 14.18 -7.87
C TYR A 382 22.42 14.09 -9.38
N GLU A 383 23.35 13.43 -10.08
CA GLU A 383 23.22 13.21 -11.52
C GLU A 383 22.05 12.28 -11.82
N ARG A 384 21.16 12.68 -12.72
CA ARG A 384 19.96 11.93 -13.10
C ARG A 384 19.05 11.52 -11.91
N HIS A 385 19.09 12.25 -10.80
CA HIS A 385 18.32 11.92 -9.58
C HIS A 385 16.83 11.66 -9.86
N HIS A 386 16.19 12.32 -10.82
CA HIS A 386 14.82 12.07 -11.22
C HIS A 386 14.56 10.60 -11.65
N LYS A 387 15.55 9.93 -12.28
CA LYS A 387 15.47 8.49 -12.58
C LYS A 387 15.68 7.64 -11.33
N HIS A 388 16.55 8.09 -10.43
CA HIS A 388 16.78 7.43 -9.14
C HIS A 388 15.56 7.59 -8.21
N SER A 389 14.91 8.76 -8.21
CA SER A 389 13.64 8.96 -7.49
C SER A 389 12.56 8.00 -7.96
N TYR A 390 12.40 7.87 -9.28
CA TYR A 390 11.47 6.88 -9.85
C TYR A 390 11.79 5.45 -9.38
N TYR A 391 13.06 5.04 -9.44
CA TYR A 391 13.50 3.72 -8.98
C TYR A 391 13.20 3.50 -7.49
N LEU A 392 13.52 4.48 -6.65
CA LEU A 392 13.29 4.40 -5.20
C LEU A 392 11.79 4.36 -4.87
N ILE A 393 10.95 5.12 -5.57
CA ILE A 393 9.49 5.11 -5.40
C ILE A 393 8.92 3.75 -5.81
N LYS A 394 9.32 3.25 -6.99
CA LYS A 394 8.81 1.98 -7.55
C LYS A 394 9.15 0.78 -6.67
N ASN A 395 10.35 0.77 -6.08
CA ASN A 395 10.86 -0.33 -5.26
C ASN A 395 10.81 -0.01 -3.74
N GLY A 396 10.29 1.15 -3.36
CA GLY A 396 10.07 1.54 -1.98
C GLY A 396 8.91 0.78 -1.35
N ASP A 397 8.92 0.65 -0.02
CA ASP A 397 7.86 -0.01 0.74
C ASP A 397 6.68 0.96 0.97
N LEU A 398 6.03 1.42 -0.12
CA LEU A 398 4.85 2.28 -0.04
C LEU A 398 3.61 1.45 0.29
N ARG A 399 3.03 1.67 1.47
CA ARG A 399 1.88 0.93 1.99
C ARG A 399 0.59 1.70 1.75
N GLY A 400 -0.51 0.95 1.52
CA GLY A 400 -1.80 1.53 1.19
C GLY A 400 -1.98 1.91 -0.28
N PHE A 401 -0.97 1.68 -1.12
CA PHE A 401 -1.01 1.94 -2.56
C PHE A 401 -1.08 0.65 -3.36
N ASP A 402 -1.81 0.68 -4.47
CA ASP A 402 -1.71 -0.37 -5.47
C ASP A 402 -0.50 -0.13 -6.41
N PRO A 403 -0.04 -1.15 -7.16
CA PRO A 403 1.13 -1.01 -8.04
C PRO A 403 0.96 0.05 -9.12
N GLU A 404 -0.26 0.29 -9.63
CA GLU A 404 -0.52 1.33 -10.63
C GLU A 404 -0.38 2.73 -10.03
N GLU A 405 -0.83 2.94 -8.79
CA GLU A 405 -0.65 4.20 -8.07
C GLU A 405 0.84 4.51 -7.85
N ILE A 406 1.61 3.51 -7.39
CA ILE A 406 3.07 3.65 -7.18
C ILE A 406 3.76 4.03 -8.50
N GLU A 407 3.39 3.37 -9.59
CA GLU A 407 3.94 3.66 -10.92
C GLU A 407 3.60 5.08 -11.38
N VAL A 408 2.35 5.54 -11.16
CA VAL A 408 1.94 6.92 -11.49
C VAL A 408 2.72 7.93 -10.67
N ILE A 409 2.80 7.77 -9.35
CA ILE A 409 3.55 8.66 -8.45
C ILE A 409 5.02 8.71 -8.86
N GLY A 410 5.63 7.54 -9.14
CA GLY A 410 7.01 7.43 -9.60
C GLY A 410 7.25 8.15 -10.93
N LEU A 411 6.36 7.98 -11.91
CA LEU A 411 6.48 8.65 -13.22
C LEU A 411 6.26 10.16 -13.10
N VAL A 412 5.34 10.61 -12.28
CA VAL A 412 5.16 12.06 -12.03
C VAL A 412 6.43 12.65 -11.42
N ALA A 413 7.02 11.99 -10.42
CA ALA A 413 8.30 12.39 -9.84
C ALA A 413 9.44 12.34 -10.87
N ARG A 414 9.52 11.29 -11.73
CA ARG A 414 10.53 11.19 -12.80
C ARG A 414 10.50 12.36 -13.78
N TYR A 415 9.31 12.85 -14.10
CA TYR A 415 9.13 13.89 -15.13
C TYR A 415 9.07 15.32 -14.57
N HIS A 416 9.47 15.55 -13.31
CA HIS A 416 9.55 16.89 -12.74
C HIS A 416 10.61 17.76 -13.44
N ARG A 417 11.65 17.15 -14.06
CA ARG A 417 12.70 17.86 -14.81
C ARG A 417 13.11 17.08 -16.06
N GLN A 418 13.96 17.70 -16.92
CA GLN A 418 14.45 17.17 -18.19
C GLN A 418 13.32 16.82 -19.18
N ALA A 419 13.27 15.56 -19.65
CA ALA A 419 12.35 15.13 -20.68
C ALA A 419 10.89 15.15 -20.23
N THR A 420 9.98 15.49 -21.15
CA THR A 420 8.54 15.29 -20.95
C THR A 420 8.14 13.84 -21.28
N PRO A 421 7.00 13.32 -20.75
CA PRO A 421 6.55 11.97 -21.03
C PRO A 421 6.31 11.72 -22.53
N LYS A 422 7.02 10.75 -23.15
CA LYS A 422 6.86 10.32 -24.54
C LYS A 422 6.31 8.89 -24.59
N ARG A 423 5.57 8.54 -25.66
CA ARG A 423 5.04 7.18 -25.85
C ARG A 423 6.13 6.12 -26.03
N SER A 424 7.30 6.54 -26.50
CA SER A 424 8.50 5.71 -26.61
C SER A 424 9.13 5.34 -25.26
N HIS A 425 8.78 6.02 -24.19
CA HIS A 425 9.22 5.60 -22.83
C HIS A 425 8.37 4.41 -22.41
N GLU A 426 8.98 3.24 -22.26
CA GLU A 426 8.32 1.97 -22.04
C GLU A 426 7.35 2.01 -20.85
N GLU A 427 7.82 2.50 -19.72
CA GLU A 427 7.04 2.55 -18.47
C GLU A 427 5.79 3.45 -18.59
N TYR A 428 5.89 4.54 -19.36
CA TYR A 428 4.78 5.45 -19.61
C TYR A 428 3.90 4.97 -20.81
N GLY A 429 4.51 4.39 -21.83
CA GLY A 429 3.85 3.94 -23.06
C GLY A 429 2.78 2.88 -22.81
N GLY A 430 3.02 1.99 -21.84
CA GLY A 430 2.12 0.89 -21.48
C GLY A 430 0.77 1.32 -20.89
N PHE A 431 0.64 2.55 -20.41
CA PHE A 431 -0.61 3.02 -19.83
C PHE A 431 -1.68 3.33 -20.89
N ARG A 432 -2.98 3.17 -20.51
CA ARG A 432 -4.12 3.62 -21.31
C ARG A 432 -4.11 5.15 -21.50
N ARG A 433 -4.70 5.65 -22.59
CA ARG A 433 -4.72 7.08 -22.95
C ARG A 433 -5.16 8.00 -21.80
N LYS A 434 -6.19 7.62 -21.03
CA LYS A 434 -6.68 8.40 -19.88
C LYS A 434 -5.58 8.56 -18.83
N ARG A 435 -4.92 7.46 -18.43
CA ARG A 435 -3.88 7.48 -17.42
C ARG A 435 -2.63 8.24 -17.89
N ARG A 436 -2.24 8.10 -19.16
CA ARG A 436 -1.15 8.92 -19.74
C ARG A 436 -1.47 10.42 -19.69
N ARG A 437 -2.73 10.81 -19.91
CA ARG A 437 -3.16 12.21 -19.76
C ARG A 437 -2.99 12.65 -18.31
N THR A 438 -3.43 11.84 -17.32
CA THR A 438 -3.24 12.12 -15.89
C THR A 438 -1.77 12.36 -15.56
N ILE A 439 -0.87 11.43 -15.92
CA ILE A 439 0.57 11.54 -15.63
C ILE A 439 1.15 12.83 -16.25
N ARG A 440 0.80 13.16 -17.50
CA ARG A 440 1.28 14.40 -18.15
C ARG A 440 0.80 15.65 -17.42
N THR A 441 -0.45 15.68 -17.00
CA THR A 441 -1.04 16.79 -16.26
C THR A 441 -0.32 16.98 -14.92
N LEU A 442 -0.19 15.92 -14.13
CA LEU A 442 0.47 15.99 -12.82
C LEU A 442 1.95 16.36 -12.94
N ALA A 443 2.66 15.80 -13.93
CA ALA A 443 4.06 16.14 -14.18
C ALA A 443 4.24 17.62 -14.63
N ALA A 444 3.30 18.17 -15.39
CA ALA A 444 3.34 19.58 -15.81
C ALA A 444 3.16 20.51 -14.58
N VAL A 445 2.23 20.18 -13.69
CA VAL A 445 2.01 20.92 -12.44
C VAL A 445 3.22 20.83 -11.51
N LEU A 446 3.77 19.61 -11.30
CA LEU A 446 4.93 19.42 -10.45
C LEU A 446 6.16 20.16 -10.96
N ARG A 447 6.41 20.14 -12.28
CA ARG A 447 7.53 20.84 -12.92
C ARG A 447 7.48 22.34 -12.71
N LEU A 448 6.31 22.94 -12.81
CA LEU A 448 6.13 24.35 -12.54
C LEU A 448 6.33 24.65 -11.04
N ALA A 449 5.75 23.83 -10.17
CA ALA A 449 5.89 23.99 -8.72
C ALA A 449 7.34 23.87 -8.24
N GLU A 450 8.13 22.93 -8.77
CA GLU A 450 9.57 22.79 -8.49
C GLU A 450 10.33 24.05 -8.89
N SER A 451 10.00 24.63 -10.04
CA SER A 451 10.64 25.86 -10.52
C SER A 451 10.40 27.06 -9.60
N LEU A 452 9.35 27.05 -8.78
CA LEU A 452 9.00 28.12 -7.83
C LEU A 452 9.72 28.02 -6.47
N ASP A 453 10.57 27.01 -6.28
CA ASP A 453 11.50 26.91 -5.14
C ASP A 453 12.89 26.44 -5.61
N ARG A 454 13.33 27.01 -6.72
CA ARG A 454 14.58 26.63 -7.40
C ARG A 454 15.82 26.89 -6.54
N SER A 455 15.80 27.92 -5.73
CA SER A 455 16.86 28.28 -4.79
C SER A 455 16.88 27.41 -3.53
N HIS A 456 15.85 26.61 -3.28
CA HIS A 456 15.60 25.84 -2.04
C HIS A 456 15.53 26.73 -0.78
N SER A 457 15.21 28.02 -0.94
CA SER A 457 15.10 28.99 0.16
C SER A 457 13.66 29.39 0.48
N GLN A 458 12.68 28.78 -0.17
CA GLN A 458 11.23 28.95 -0.01
C GLN A 458 10.77 30.42 -0.16
N PRO A 459 11.26 31.18 -1.18
CA PRO A 459 10.92 32.61 -1.30
C PRO A 459 9.45 32.84 -1.65
N VAL A 460 8.78 31.87 -2.31
CA VAL A 460 7.37 31.96 -2.71
C VAL A 460 6.45 31.52 -1.59
N SER A 461 5.83 32.48 -0.91
CA SER A 461 4.89 32.25 0.20
C SER A 461 3.47 31.86 -0.26
N GLY A 462 3.07 32.22 -1.49
CA GLY A 462 1.77 31.88 -2.08
C GLY A 462 1.73 32.16 -3.57
N LEU A 463 0.68 31.65 -4.22
CA LEU A 463 0.46 31.86 -5.66
C LEU A 463 -1.04 31.96 -5.97
N GLU A 464 -1.38 32.75 -6.99
CA GLU A 464 -2.73 32.87 -7.54
C GLU A 464 -2.67 32.84 -9.07
N LEU A 465 -3.51 32.02 -9.69
CA LEU A 465 -3.60 31.90 -11.14
C LEU A 465 -4.88 32.60 -11.63
N HIS A 466 -4.70 33.64 -12.44
CA HIS A 466 -5.79 34.41 -13.01
C HIS A 466 -5.92 34.10 -14.51
N ASP A 467 -7.15 33.88 -14.94
CA ASP A 467 -7.49 33.76 -16.37
C ASP A 467 -7.76 35.16 -16.94
N ARG A 468 -6.92 35.61 -17.88
CA ARG A 468 -7.06 36.91 -18.56
C ARG A 468 -7.64 36.77 -19.98
N GLY A 469 -8.16 35.59 -20.34
CA GLY A 469 -8.67 35.31 -21.66
C GLY A 469 -7.58 34.85 -22.62
N GLU A 470 -6.74 35.73 -23.13
CA GLU A 470 -5.65 35.38 -24.07
C GLU A 470 -4.45 34.72 -23.40
N ASP A 471 -4.17 35.09 -22.13
CA ASP A 471 -3.10 34.49 -21.33
C ASP A 471 -3.56 34.12 -19.92
N GLY A 472 -2.75 33.31 -19.22
CA GLY A 472 -2.84 33.05 -17.80
C GLY A 472 -1.80 33.91 -17.06
N LEU A 473 -2.19 34.55 -15.97
CA LEU A 473 -1.27 35.25 -15.08
C LEU A 473 -1.10 34.43 -13.79
N LEU A 474 0.14 33.97 -13.54
CA LEU A 474 0.53 33.40 -12.26
C LEU A 474 1.15 34.49 -11.39
N GLN A 475 0.40 34.94 -10.41
CA GLN A 475 0.83 35.96 -9.47
C GLN A 475 1.44 35.31 -8.23
N LEU A 476 2.70 35.65 -7.92
CA LEU A 476 3.46 35.09 -6.81
C LEU A 476 3.52 36.08 -5.64
N ARG A 477 3.24 35.60 -4.45
CA ARG A 477 3.56 36.33 -3.20
C ARG A 477 4.91 35.81 -2.70
N THR A 478 5.86 36.74 -2.54
CA THR A 478 7.23 36.39 -2.14
C THR A 478 7.60 37.04 -0.81
N SER A 479 8.49 36.38 -0.07
CA SER A 479 9.07 36.87 1.19
C SER A 479 10.53 37.34 1.04
N GLY A 480 11.00 37.54 -0.19
CA GLY A 480 12.38 37.93 -0.51
C GLY A 480 12.61 37.98 -2.00
N ASP A 481 13.88 37.91 -2.41
CA ASP A 481 14.26 37.84 -3.80
C ASP A 481 13.80 36.49 -4.40
N ALA A 482 13.10 36.56 -5.54
CA ALA A 482 12.56 35.42 -6.26
C ALA A 482 12.94 35.46 -7.76
N GLU A 483 14.00 36.15 -8.11
CA GLU A 483 14.45 36.32 -9.50
C GLU A 483 14.76 34.96 -10.16
N LEU A 484 15.39 34.05 -9.40
CA LEU A 484 15.71 32.70 -9.85
C LEU A 484 14.46 31.86 -10.11
N GLU A 485 13.46 31.98 -9.24
CA GLU A 485 12.16 31.28 -9.38
C GLU A 485 11.36 31.81 -10.58
N LEU A 486 11.34 33.13 -10.79
CA LEU A 486 10.71 33.75 -11.96
C LEU A 486 11.35 33.29 -13.26
N TRP A 487 12.68 33.31 -13.32
CA TRP A 487 13.43 32.82 -14.47
C TRP A 487 13.15 31.34 -14.72
N ALA A 488 13.21 30.49 -13.68
CA ALA A 488 12.98 29.06 -13.81
C ALA A 488 11.54 28.73 -14.19
N ALA A 489 10.55 29.40 -13.59
CA ALA A 489 9.14 29.22 -13.90
C ALA A 489 8.83 29.59 -15.36
N THR A 490 9.34 30.72 -15.84
CA THR A 490 9.19 31.14 -17.25
C THR A 490 9.82 30.13 -18.21
N ARG A 491 11.04 29.65 -17.89
CA ARG A 491 11.73 28.65 -18.72
C ARG A 491 11.01 27.31 -18.78
N HIS A 492 10.33 26.89 -17.72
CA HIS A 492 9.67 25.59 -17.61
C HIS A 492 8.15 25.64 -17.79
N ALA A 493 7.58 26.80 -18.12
CA ALA A 493 6.13 27.00 -18.27
C ALA A 493 5.47 26.13 -19.37
N ALA A 494 6.18 25.84 -20.45
CA ALA A 494 5.62 25.25 -21.68
C ALA A 494 4.75 23.98 -21.48
N ALA A 495 5.03 23.15 -20.48
CA ALA A 495 4.21 21.98 -20.18
C ALA A 495 2.88 22.36 -19.50
N PHE A 496 2.91 23.38 -18.64
CA PHE A 496 1.75 23.91 -17.95
C PHE A 496 0.88 24.78 -18.88
N GLU A 497 1.47 25.56 -19.77
CA GLU A 497 0.76 26.30 -20.84
C GLU A 497 -0.08 25.37 -21.72
N ARG A 498 0.48 24.23 -22.11
CA ARG A 498 -0.27 23.19 -22.82
C ARG A 498 -1.43 22.60 -22.00
N LEU A 499 -1.32 22.59 -20.68
CA LEU A 499 -2.39 22.16 -19.78
C LEU A 499 -3.53 23.18 -19.75
N ILE A 500 -3.20 24.47 -19.57
CA ILE A 500 -4.21 25.55 -19.48
C ILE A 500 -4.67 26.04 -20.87
N GLY A 501 -3.97 25.64 -21.95
CA GLY A 501 -4.32 25.97 -23.34
C GLY A 501 -3.96 27.39 -23.77
N LYS A 502 -3.11 28.10 -23.00
CA LYS A 502 -2.72 29.49 -23.25
C LYS A 502 -1.33 29.81 -22.69
N PRO A 503 -0.65 30.87 -23.16
CA PRO A 503 0.62 31.34 -22.61
C PRO A 503 0.49 31.68 -21.11
N LEU A 504 1.57 31.49 -20.34
CA LEU A 504 1.64 31.81 -18.92
C LEU A 504 2.60 32.96 -18.66
N ARG A 505 2.10 34.04 -18.07
CA ARG A 505 2.93 35.09 -17.49
C ARG A 505 3.09 34.86 -16.00
N VAL A 506 4.30 35.04 -15.50
CA VAL A 506 4.62 34.90 -14.07
C VAL A 506 5.10 36.25 -13.55
N GLU A 507 4.42 36.74 -12.54
CA GLU A 507 4.70 38.05 -11.95
C GLU A 507 4.72 37.96 -10.41
N VAL A 508 5.51 38.84 -9.76
CA VAL A 508 5.49 38.98 -8.29
C VAL A 508 4.45 40.02 -7.92
N SER A 509 3.60 39.76 -6.93
CA SER A 509 2.68 40.75 -6.38
C SER A 509 3.48 41.88 -5.78
N SER A 510 3.32 43.09 -6.30
CA SER A 510 3.80 44.29 -5.62
C SER A 510 2.99 44.46 -4.33
N THR A 511 3.58 44.16 -3.18
CA THR A 511 3.07 44.64 -1.90
C THR A 511 3.25 46.16 -1.87
N THR A 512 2.27 46.93 -2.35
CA THR A 512 2.15 48.33 -1.99
C THR A 512 1.94 48.37 -0.48
N SER A 513 3.01 48.63 0.26
CA SER A 513 2.92 49.10 1.62
C SER A 513 2.27 50.50 1.55
N SER A 514 0.96 50.57 1.79
CA SER A 514 0.29 51.81 2.09
C SER A 514 0.75 52.29 3.49
N GLY A 515 1.92 52.86 3.52
CA GLY A 515 2.39 53.66 4.64
C GLY A 515 1.73 55.03 4.58
N SER A 516 0.65 55.22 5.31
CA SER A 516 0.17 56.56 5.66
C SER A 516 1.19 57.20 6.59
N ALA A 517 1.93 58.17 6.06
CA ALA A 517 2.70 59.12 6.85
C ALA A 517 1.73 59.94 7.68
N VAL A 518 1.77 59.80 9.00
CA VAL A 518 1.28 60.78 9.94
C VAL A 518 2.49 61.26 10.74
N SER A 519 2.87 62.50 10.47
CA SER A 519 3.80 63.30 11.27
C SER A 519 3.14 63.66 12.59
N GLY A 520 3.86 63.53 13.71
CA GLY A 520 3.41 64.06 15.02
C GLY A 520 4.33 63.64 16.16
N THR A 521 5.34 64.49 16.38
CA THR A 521 6.06 64.90 17.62
C THR A 521 5.85 64.09 18.91
N SER A 522 6.99 63.62 19.42
CA SER A 522 7.51 63.51 20.79
C SER A 522 6.55 63.55 22.01
N HIS A 523 6.57 62.56 22.86
CA HIS A 523 6.98 62.69 24.26
C HIS A 523 7.30 61.33 24.90
N VAL A 524 8.38 61.34 25.68
CA VAL A 524 8.94 60.28 26.51
C VAL A 524 8.08 60.12 27.75
N GLU A 525 7.79 58.89 28.16
CA GLU A 525 7.81 58.49 29.57
C GLU A 525 7.59 56.97 29.69
N GLN A 526 8.52 56.31 30.36
CA GLN A 526 8.43 54.98 31.01
C GLN A 526 8.25 55.21 32.52
N PRO A 527 8.10 54.20 33.39
CA PRO A 527 7.45 52.89 33.37
C PRO A 527 6.50 52.69 34.57
N HIS A 528 5.75 51.62 34.65
CA HIS A 528 5.49 50.88 35.91
C HIS A 528 4.68 49.58 35.70
N HIS A 529 5.27 48.47 36.08
CA HIS A 529 4.62 47.24 36.61
C HIS A 529 4.37 47.44 38.13
N PRO A 530 3.58 46.61 38.88
CA PRO A 530 2.89 45.32 38.61
C PRO A 530 1.48 45.22 39.28
N ALA A 531 0.77 44.13 39.12
CA ALA A 531 0.24 43.32 40.19
C ALA A 531 -0.81 42.28 39.74
N ARG A 532 -0.65 41.15 40.36
CA ARG A 532 -1.55 39.99 40.44
C ARG A 532 -2.92 40.32 41.06
N VAL A 533 -3.92 39.44 40.83
CA VAL A 533 -4.73 38.69 41.84
C VAL A 533 -5.95 38.07 41.11
N SER A 534 -6.03 36.76 41.00
CA SER A 534 -6.88 35.78 41.67
C SER A 534 -8.42 35.92 41.59
N GLY A 535 -9.07 34.83 41.21
CA GLY A 535 -10.19 34.36 42.01
C GLY A 535 -11.46 33.92 41.30
N GLU A 536 -11.75 32.64 41.41
CA GLU A 536 -13.02 31.98 41.71
C GLU A 536 -14.23 32.17 40.77
N ALA A 537 -14.66 31.10 40.17
CA ALA A 537 -15.63 30.06 40.59
C ALA A 537 -17.11 30.52 40.68
N VAL A 538 -17.98 29.72 40.14
CA VAL A 538 -19.24 29.26 40.66
C VAL A 538 -20.34 29.05 39.57
N ARG A 539 -20.61 27.81 39.23
CA ARG A 539 -21.85 26.99 39.35
C ARG A 539 -23.17 27.52 38.82
N ARG A 540 -23.78 26.69 38.03
CA ARG A 540 -25.00 25.89 38.20
C ARG A 540 -26.19 26.13 37.23
N ARG A 541 -26.63 25.01 36.69
CA ARG A 541 -27.99 24.40 36.62
C ARG A 541 -29.01 24.96 35.62
N GLY A 542 -29.62 23.99 34.93
CA GLY A 542 -31.07 23.94 34.71
C GLY A 542 -31.49 23.22 33.45
N HIS A 543 -31.76 21.98 33.52
CA HIS A 543 -32.96 21.18 33.24
C HIS A 543 -34.08 21.78 32.37
N ARG A 544 -34.53 21.03 31.38
CA ARG A 544 -35.83 20.33 31.11
C ARG A 544 -36.05 20.26 29.61
N ARG A 545 -36.21 19.10 29.02
CA ARG A 545 -37.35 18.16 28.86
C ARG A 545 -38.50 18.72 28.03
N VAL A 546 -38.86 17.87 27.03
CA VAL A 546 -40.20 17.36 26.66
C VAL A 546 -40.78 17.85 25.33
N GLY A 547 -41.27 16.87 24.55
CA GLY A 547 -42.33 16.81 23.57
C GLY A 547 -41.86 16.24 22.25
N GLN A 548 -41.99 14.97 21.84
CA GLN A 548 -43.20 14.18 21.49
C GLN A 548 -44.18 14.98 20.62
N ASP A 549 -44.37 14.53 19.43
CA ASP A 549 -45.54 13.87 18.80
C ASP A 549 -45.45 14.03 17.30
N ASP A 550 -45.47 12.96 16.59
CA ASP A 550 -46.57 12.24 15.92
C ASP A 550 -46.92 12.66 14.50
N ALA A 551 -47.04 11.65 13.72
CA ALA A 551 -48.05 11.19 12.77
C ALA A 551 -47.76 11.43 11.29
N ALA A 552 -47.51 10.37 10.59
CA ALA A 552 -48.44 9.58 9.75
C ALA A 552 -48.82 10.18 8.39
N GLY A 553 -48.73 9.33 7.38
CA GLY A 553 -49.69 9.33 6.30
C GLY A 553 -49.17 9.06 4.92
N ALA A 554 -49.34 7.84 4.47
CA ALA A 554 -49.99 7.36 3.25
C ALA A 554 -49.24 7.57 1.92
N ALA A 555 -48.78 6.54 1.27
CA ALA A 555 -49.49 5.65 0.29
C ALA A 555 -49.78 6.30 -1.07
N GLY A 556 -49.39 5.61 -2.12
CA GLY A 556 -49.75 5.89 -3.51
C GLY A 556 -48.87 5.15 -4.47
N GLU A 557 -49.25 3.99 -4.78
CA GLU A 557 -49.15 3.08 -5.91
C GLU A 557 -49.19 3.75 -7.29
N VAL A 558 -48.68 3.00 -8.23
CA VAL A 558 -49.15 2.63 -9.58
C VAL A 558 -48.10 2.73 -10.65
N ALA A 559 -47.54 1.56 -11.04
CA ALA A 559 -47.57 0.87 -12.35
C ALA A 559 -47.37 1.75 -13.60
N ASP A 560 -46.75 1.38 -14.64
CA ASP A 560 -46.63 0.15 -15.46
C ASP A 560 -45.82 0.41 -16.75
N ARG A 561 -45.08 -0.63 -17.22
CA ARG A 561 -44.81 -1.00 -18.59
C ARG A 561 -44.03 -0.08 -19.56
N ARG A 562 -42.92 -0.51 -20.11
CA ARG A 562 -42.77 -1.22 -21.40
C ARG A 562 -41.31 -1.33 -21.86
N ARG A 563 -40.87 -2.53 -22.14
CA ARG A 563 -39.85 -2.83 -23.18
C ARG A 563 -40.54 -2.76 -24.55
N PRO A 564 -39.84 -2.55 -25.69
CA PRO A 564 -39.07 -3.62 -26.34
C PRO A 564 -37.84 -3.17 -27.17
N SER A 565 -37.06 -4.05 -27.48
CA SER A 565 -36.65 -4.85 -28.65
C SER A 565 -35.27 -4.55 -29.25
N ARG A 566 -34.57 -5.63 -29.37
CA ARG A 566 -33.47 -6.02 -30.24
C ARG A 566 -33.38 -5.34 -31.62
N VAL A 567 -32.18 -4.98 -32.04
CA VAL A 567 -31.72 -5.18 -33.41
C VAL A 567 -30.28 -5.71 -33.39
N ARG A 568 -30.13 -6.88 -34.02
CA ARG A 568 -28.85 -7.47 -34.46
C ARG A 568 -28.46 -6.81 -35.76
N HIS A 569 -27.19 -6.55 -35.98
CA HIS A 569 -26.61 -6.72 -37.30
C HIS A 569 -25.17 -7.26 -37.21
N ARG A 570 -24.96 -8.15 -38.12
CA ARG A 570 -23.87 -9.10 -38.36
C ARG A 570 -23.08 -8.60 -39.57
N MET A 571 -21.88 -9.17 -39.76
CA MET A 571 -21.06 -9.22 -41.01
C MET A 571 -20.11 -8.02 -41.21
N GLU A 572 -18.89 -8.13 -41.74
CA GLU A 572 -18.16 -9.25 -42.35
C GLU A 572 -16.65 -8.95 -42.39
N LEU A 573 -15.87 -9.98 -42.54
CA LEU A 573 -14.44 -9.99 -42.85
C LEU A 573 -14.13 -9.37 -44.23
N VAL A 574 -13.03 -8.62 -44.33
CA VAL A 574 -12.19 -8.63 -45.54
C VAL A 574 -10.72 -8.57 -45.17
N ARG A 575 -9.98 -9.56 -45.68
CA ARG A 575 -8.50 -9.61 -45.77
C ARG A 575 -8.06 -8.78 -46.98
N ALA A 576 -6.99 -8.05 -46.87
CA ALA A 576 -6.02 -7.91 -47.98
C ALA A 576 -4.66 -7.46 -47.44
N ARG A 577 -3.70 -8.04 -48.07
CA ARG A 577 -2.22 -8.05 -47.95
C ARG A 577 -1.59 -6.82 -48.60
N GLU A 578 -0.25 -6.77 -48.35
CA GLU A 578 0.80 -6.05 -49.11
C GLU A 578 1.02 -4.64 -48.59
N GLY A 579 2.17 -4.19 -48.15
CA GLY A 579 3.54 -4.42 -48.59
C GLY A 579 4.13 -3.02 -48.76
N GLY A 580 5.26 -2.72 -48.16
CA GLY A 580 5.96 -1.47 -48.42
C GLY A 580 6.89 -1.05 -47.29
N ASP A 581 8.15 -1.39 -47.44
CA ASP A 581 9.30 -0.79 -46.76
C ASP A 581 9.31 0.72 -46.98
N GLU A 582 9.55 1.48 -45.93
CA GLU A 582 10.28 2.73 -46.04
C GLU A 582 11.09 2.97 -44.76
N ASN A 583 12.40 2.80 -44.92
CA ASN A 583 13.45 3.28 -44.04
C ASN A 583 13.40 4.81 -43.99
N GLY A 584 13.20 5.36 -42.80
CA GLY A 584 13.40 6.76 -42.50
C GLY A 584 14.39 6.85 -41.31
N GLU A 585 15.66 6.97 -41.65
CA GLU A 585 16.70 7.40 -40.71
C GLU A 585 16.40 8.85 -40.29
N GLU A 586 15.97 9.07 -39.05
CA GLU A 586 16.00 10.40 -38.43
C GLU A 586 17.24 10.53 -37.58
N GLU A 587 18.16 11.37 -38.03
CA GLU A 587 19.35 11.84 -37.35
C GLU A 587 19.03 12.34 -35.95
N GLU A 588 19.58 11.66 -34.97
CA GLU A 588 19.65 12.07 -33.58
C GLU A 588 20.66 13.22 -33.45
N ARG A 589 20.20 14.47 -33.39
CA ARG A 589 21.04 15.59 -33.00
C ARG A 589 21.43 15.44 -31.55
N ALA A 590 22.69 15.11 -31.33
CA ALA A 590 23.34 15.08 -30.04
C ALA A 590 23.39 16.49 -29.42
N ASP A 591 23.10 16.57 -28.13
CA ASP A 591 23.23 17.75 -27.27
C ASP A 591 24.74 18.05 -27.08
N PRO A 592 25.21 19.30 -27.20
CA PRO A 592 26.63 19.64 -27.22
C PRO A 592 27.41 19.46 -25.89
N ASP A 593 26.78 18.99 -24.83
CA ASP A 593 27.42 18.85 -23.52
C ASP A 593 28.03 17.45 -23.22
N ASP A 594 28.06 16.53 -24.19
CA ASP A 594 28.56 15.15 -24.00
C ASP A 594 29.98 14.87 -24.61
N VAL A 595 30.87 15.86 -24.65
CA VAL A 595 32.27 15.62 -25.08
C VAL A 595 33.17 15.52 -23.85
N GLN A 596 33.45 14.32 -23.41
CA GLN A 596 34.62 14.05 -22.55
C GLN A 596 35.84 13.68 -23.40
N PRO A 597 37.06 14.24 -23.10
CA PRO A 597 38.28 13.89 -23.80
C PRO A 597 38.81 12.53 -23.32
N ALA A 598 39.11 11.70 -24.29
CA ALA A 598 39.84 10.45 -24.08
C ALA A 598 41.26 10.70 -23.54
N ALA A 599 41.56 10.26 -22.33
CA ALA A 599 42.93 10.16 -21.83
C ALA A 599 43.53 8.79 -22.21
N ARG A 600 44.47 8.83 -23.13
CA ARG A 600 45.46 7.78 -23.34
C ARG A 600 46.34 7.68 -22.10
N ASN A 601 46.47 6.52 -21.54
CA ASN A 601 47.75 6.12 -20.93
C ASN A 601 47.97 4.62 -21.10
N GLY A 602 49.09 4.35 -21.77
CA GLY A 602 49.61 3.04 -21.93
C GLY A 602 50.66 2.73 -20.86
N LEU A 603 50.88 1.43 -20.69
CA LEU A 603 52.14 0.76 -20.33
C LEU A 603 52.76 1.01 -18.93
N ARG A 604 52.60 0.15 -17.99
CA ARG A 604 53.51 -0.99 -17.64
C ARG A 604 52.88 -1.86 -16.59
#